data_d290738ce46e802a5e128601fec84eb6
#
_entry.id   d290738ce46e802a5e128601fec84eb6
#
_cell.length_a   1.000
_cell.length_b   1.000
_cell.length_c   1.000
_cell.angle_alpha   90.00
_cell.angle_beta   90.00
_cell.angle_gamma   90.00
#
_symmetry.space_group_name_H-M   'P 1'
#
loop_
_entity.id
_entity.type
_entity.pdbx_description
1 polymer ?
#
loop_
_entity_poly.entity_id
_entity_poly.type
_entity_poly.pdbx_seq_one_letter_code
_entity_poly.pdbx_strand_id
1 'polypeptide(L)'
;MNKSARHFPVFYYESGGVSKRAVNFCSNDYLGMSVEEDIIAKLSFTAHHSGTGSGGTRNISGTTQHHVSLEQTIAAWYQKEAALLFGGAYMANFTTLQTLGRSIKELIFISDERNHASMIEGMRSAGNKKMIFKHNDVTHLEELLSALPLGQPKLIVFESVYSMNGSIAPVHEIIQLAKKYNALTYIDEVHAVGLYGSSGAGICEPEGLSKQVDIINGTLAKA
;
A
#
# COMPACT_ATOMS: atom_id res chain seq x y z
N MET A 1 -19.06 -14.25 15.38
CA MET A 1 -17.86 -14.97 14.91
C MET A 1 -16.84 -14.95 16.04
N ASN A 2 -16.47 -16.11 16.56
CA ASN A 2 -15.45 -16.25 17.61
C ASN A 2 -14.14 -16.71 16.97
N LYS A 3 -13.17 -15.81 16.88
CA LYS A 3 -11.81 -16.07 16.39
C LYS A 3 -10.95 -16.44 17.60
N SER A 4 -10.19 -17.51 17.50
CA SER A 4 -9.18 -17.89 18.47
C SER A 4 -7.83 -17.99 17.77
N ALA A 5 -6.79 -17.40 18.35
CA ALA A 5 -5.44 -17.48 17.84
C ALA A 5 -4.97 -18.92 17.63
N ARG A 6 -5.34 -19.82 18.56
CA ARG A 6 -4.95 -21.25 18.50
C ARG A 6 -5.57 -22.04 17.36
N HIS A 7 -6.57 -21.50 16.66
CA HIS A 7 -7.33 -22.23 15.65
C HIS A 7 -7.32 -21.55 14.28
N PHE A 8 -6.59 -20.43 14.10
CA PHE A 8 -6.47 -19.79 12.79
C PHE A 8 -5.97 -20.78 11.72
N PRO A 9 -6.55 -20.83 10.52
CA PRO A 9 -7.66 -20.00 9.99
C PRO A 9 -9.08 -20.50 10.31
N VAL A 10 -9.24 -21.43 11.26
CA VAL A 10 -10.54 -21.95 11.67
C VAL A 10 -11.22 -20.97 12.63
N PHE A 11 -12.51 -20.80 12.47
CA PHE A 11 -13.34 -20.03 13.40
C PHE A 11 -14.68 -20.71 13.63
N TYR A 12 -15.38 -20.29 14.68
CA TYR A 12 -16.72 -20.74 15.00
C TYR A 12 -17.71 -19.58 14.84
N TYR A 13 -18.85 -19.83 14.26
CA TYR A 13 -19.93 -18.86 14.15
C TYR A 13 -21.26 -19.50 14.56
N GLU A 14 -22.15 -18.69 15.10
CA GLU A 14 -23.50 -19.13 15.48
C GLU A 14 -24.49 -18.84 14.35
N SER A 15 -25.31 -19.83 14.06
CA SER A 15 -26.41 -19.73 13.10
C SER A 15 -27.58 -20.58 13.60
N GLY A 16 -28.72 -19.95 13.87
CA GLY A 16 -29.92 -20.62 14.41
C GLY A 16 -29.69 -21.28 15.76
N GLY A 17 -28.88 -20.67 16.66
CA GLY A 17 -28.55 -21.19 17.98
C GLY A 17 -27.57 -22.38 18.00
N VAL A 18 -27.00 -22.71 16.83
CA VAL A 18 -26.00 -23.80 16.73
C VAL A 18 -24.64 -23.21 16.35
N SER A 19 -23.61 -23.60 17.11
CA SER A 19 -22.22 -23.26 16.79
C SER A 19 -21.72 -24.12 15.63
N LYS A 20 -21.25 -23.49 14.57
CA LYS A 20 -20.72 -24.14 13.36
C LYS A 20 -19.25 -23.77 13.16
N ARG A 21 -18.46 -24.77 12.77
CA ARG A 21 -17.06 -24.62 12.42
C ARG A 21 -16.91 -24.23 10.94
N ALA A 22 -16.05 -23.25 10.64
CA ALA A 22 -15.71 -22.86 9.30
C ALA A 22 -14.22 -22.51 9.16
N VAL A 23 -13.71 -22.54 7.94
CA VAL A 23 -12.37 -22.07 7.57
C VAL A 23 -12.50 -20.71 6.91
N ASN A 24 -11.71 -19.74 7.35
CA ASN A 24 -11.75 -18.38 6.83
C ASN A 24 -10.84 -18.26 5.60
N PHE A 25 -11.44 -18.15 4.42
CA PHE A 25 -10.76 -17.84 3.15
C PHE A 25 -10.88 -16.36 2.74
N CYS A 26 -11.56 -15.53 3.56
CA CYS A 26 -11.76 -14.11 3.28
C CYS A 26 -10.81 -13.20 4.09
N SER A 27 -9.86 -13.79 4.83
CA SER A 27 -8.90 -13.02 5.61
C SER A 27 -7.80 -12.45 4.72
N ASN A 28 -7.41 -11.20 4.99
CA ASN A 28 -6.20 -10.61 4.43
C ASN A 28 -4.93 -10.92 5.27
N ASP A 29 -5.07 -11.63 6.37
CA ASP A 29 -3.97 -12.16 7.18
C ASP A 29 -3.42 -13.42 6.47
N TYR A 30 -2.69 -13.22 5.39
CA TYR A 30 -2.30 -14.28 4.45
C TYR A 30 -1.34 -15.30 5.06
N LEU A 31 -0.45 -14.86 5.94
CA LEU A 31 0.58 -15.67 6.59
C LEU A 31 0.23 -16.03 8.03
N GLY A 32 -0.90 -15.53 8.56
CA GLY A 32 -1.31 -15.78 9.94
C GLY A 32 -0.50 -14.98 10.98
N MET A 33 0.17 -13.92 10.57
CA MET A 33 1.02 -13.11 11.46
C MET A 33 0.24 -12.48 12.62
N SER A 34 -1.08 -12.27 12.46
CA SER A 34 -1.91 -11.74 13.55
C SER A 34 -2.02 -12.66 14.77
N VAL A 35 -1.61 -13.91 14.64
CA VAL A 35 -1.67 -14.93 15.70
C VAL A 35 -0.30 -15.52 16.04
N GLU A 36 0.76 -14.94 15.47
CA GLU A 36 2.13 -15.35 15.75
C GLU A 36 2.54 -14.98 17.18
N GLU A 37 3.01 -15.97 17.96
CA GLU A 37 3.25 -15.80 19.40
C GLU A 37 4.32 -14.75 19.71
N ASP A 38 5.38 -14.66 18.92
CA ASP A 38 6.45 -13.67 19.12
C ASP A 38 5.95 -12.25 18.88
N ILE A 39 5.06 -12.05 17.90
CA ILE A 39 4.44 -10.73 17.62
C ILE A 39 3.52 -10.34 18.78
N ILE A 40 2.70 -11.28 19.28
CA ILE A 40 1.80 -11.06 20.41
C ILE A 40 2.59 -10.74 21.68
N ALA A 41 3.65 -11.49 21.95
CA ALA A 41 4.52 -11.25 23.10
C ALA A 41 5.19 -9.86 23.02
N LYS A 42 5.69 -9.48 21.84
CA LYS A 42 6.32 -8.17 21.62
C LYS A 42 5.33 -7.02 21.76
N LEU A 43 4.10 -7.19 21.24
CA LEU A 43 3.03 -6.22 21.40
C LEU A 43 2.69 -6.02 22.89
N SER A 44 2.50 -7.11 23.62
CA SER A 44 2.21 -7.08 25.07
C SER A 44 3.33 -6.40 25.86
N PHE A 45 4.58 -6.77 25.59
CA PHE A 45 5.74 -6.14 26.21
C PHE A 45 5.77 -4.63 25.94
N THR A 46 5.58 -4.21 24.68
CA THR A 46 5.61 -2.80 24.31
C THR A 46 4.47 -2.02 24.96
N ALA A 47 3.27 -2.59 25.02
CA ALA A 47 2.13 -1.97 25.69
C ALA A 47 2.39 -1.73 27.18
N HIS A 48 3.01 -2.68 27.87
CA HIS A 48 3.37 -2.54 29.29
C HIS A 48 4.45 -1.48 29.54
N HIS A 49 5.40 -1.32 28.63
CA HIS A 49 6.54 -0.40 28.83
C HIS A 49 6.27 1.02 28.29
N SER A 50 5.54 1.13 27.20
CA SER A 50 5.35 2.40 26.48
C SER A 50 3.90 2.90 26.48
N GLY A 51 2.96 2.12 27.04
CA GLY A 51 1.52 2.40 26.96
C GLY A 51 0.91 2.01 25.62
N THR A 52 -0.40 2.27 25.49
CA THR A 52 -1.21 1.82 24.34
C THR A 52 -1.52 2.93 23.33
N GLY A 53 -0.95 4.12 23.51
CA GLY A 53 -1.21 5.25 22.63
C GLY A 53 -0.17 6.37 22.77
N SER A 54 -0.05 7.17 21.74
CA SER A 54 0.93 8.28 21.68
C SER A 54 0.48 9.56 22.38
N GLY A 55 -0.80 9.65 22.80
CA GLY A 55 -1.33 10.77 23.57
C GLY A 55 -1.49 12.09 22.83
N GLY A 56 -1.21 12.14 21.53
CA GLY A 56 -1.31 13.37 20.75
C GLY A 56 -1.07 13.17 19.26
N THR A 57 -1.23 14.26 18.49
CA THR A 57 -0.89 14.25 17.06
C THR A 57 0.62 14.20 16.86
N ARG A 58 1.07 13.65 15.76
CA ARG A 58 2.50 13.52 15.44
C ARG A 58 3.24 14.86 15.40
N ASN A 59 2.58 15.92 14.98
CA ASN A 59 3.18 17.25 14.85
C ASN A 59 3.45 17.95 16.20
N ILE A 60 2.78 17.52 17.28
CA ILE A 60 2.88 18.18 18.60
C ILE A 60 3.63 17.28 19.58
N SER A 61 3.02 16.17 19.99
CA SER A 61 3.56 15.30 21.05
C SER A 61 3.43 13.80 20.74
N GLY A 62 2.78 13.43 19.64
CA GLY A 62 2.45 12.04 19.31
C GLY A 62 3.53 11.27 18.55
N THR A 63 4.67 11.89 18.18
CA THR A 63 5.80 11.17 17.59
C THR A 63 6.63 10.54 18.67
N THR A 64 6.61 9.21 18.72
CA THR A 64 7.41 8.41 19.67
C THR A 64 8.63 7.82 18.97
N GLN A 65 9.58 7.26 19.75
CA GLN A 65 10.73 6.56 19.22
C GLN A 65 10.29 5.34 18.34
N HIS A 66 9.18 4.70 18.65
CA HIS A 66 8.65 3.60 17.85
C HIS A 66 8.25 4.04 16.43
N HIS A 67 7.65 5.21 16.26
CA HIS A 67 7.35 5.78 14.96
C HIS A 67 8.64 6.02 14.16
N VAL A 68 9.61 6.71 14.77
CA VAL A 68 10.87 7.06 14.10
C VAL A 68 11.64 5.80 13.66
N SER A 69 11.79 4.83 14.57
CA SER A 69 12.51 3.58 14.26
C SER A 69 11.80 2.76 13.18
N LEU A 70 10.46 2.70 13.20
CA LEU A 70 9.71 1.97 12.20
C LEU A 70 9.80 2.65 10.82
N GLU A 71 9.68 3.97 10.74
CA GLU A 71 9.85 4.71 9.49
C GLU A 71 11.24 4.51 8.90
N GLN A 72 12.29 4.54 9.71
CA GLN A 72 13.67 4.26 9.28
C GLN A 72 13.82 2.82 8.77
N THR A 73 13.25 1.85 9.48
CA THR A 73 13.29 0.44 9.09
C THR A 73 12.57 0.22 7.76
N ILE A 74 11.37 0.79 7.59
CA ILE A 74 10.59 0.68 6.35
C ILE A 74 11.34 1.36 5.19
N ALA A 75 11.87 2.56 5.40
CA ALA A 75 12.64 3.26 4.38
C ALA A 75 13.84 2.43 3.90
N ALA A 76 14.61 1.85 4.84
CA ALA A 76 15.72 0.97 4.51
C ALA A 76 15.27 -0.30 3.76
N TRP A 77 14.18 -0.93 4.21
CA TRP A 77 13.63 -2.14 3.61
C TRP A 77 13.19 -1.93 2.16
N TYR A 78 12.49 -0.82 1.90
CA TYR A 78 12.10 -0.42 0.54
C TYR A 78 13.20 0.30 -0.26
N GLN A 79 14.38 0.51 0.32
CA GLN A 79 15.49 1.25 -0.29
C GLN A 79 15.06 2.67 -0.72
N LYS A 80 14.30 3.35 0.15
CA LYS A 80 13.83 4.72 -0.01
C LYS A 80 14.55 5.68 0.93
N GLU A 81 14.53 6.97 0.60
CA GLU A 81 15.13 8.02 1.43
C GLU A 81 14.38 8.22 2.75
N ALA A 82 13.06 8.05 2.73
CA ALA A 82 12.20 8.23 3.88
C ALA A 82 10.94 7.37 3.79
N ALA A 83 10.31 7.15 4.93
CA ALA A 83 8.97 6.59 5.02
C ALA A 83 8.10 7.41 5.97
N LEU A 84 6.80 7.37 5.77
CA LEU A 84 5.81 8.02 6.62
C LEU A 84 4.71 7.04 7.00
N LEU A 85 4.45 6.91 8.30
CA LEU A 85 3.42 6.04 8.83
C LEU A 85 2.05 6.71 8.85
N PHE A 86 1.05 5.95 8.46
CA PHE A 86 -0.37 6.29 8.54
C PHE A 86 -1.13 5.25 9.39
N GLY A 87 -2.31 5.60 9.85
CA GLY A 87 -3.18 4.67 10.60
C GLY A 87 -3.76 3.53 9.76
N GLY A 88 -3.47 3.49 8.46
CA GLY A 88 -3.85 2.42 7.54
C GLY A 88 -3.57 2.78 6.09
N ALA A 89 -3.45 1.77 5.24
CA ALA A 89 -3.11 1.93 3.81
C ALA A 89 -4.15 2.74 3.02
N TYR A 90 -5.44 2.66 3.40
CA TYR A 90 -6.48 3.49 2.81
C TYR A 90 -6.16 4.98 2.99
N MET A 91 -5.85 5.38 4.23
CA MET A 91 -5.50 6.78 4.55
C MET A 91 -4.18 7.19 3.90
N ALA A 92 -3.21 6.29 3.82
CA ALA A 92 -1.96 6.55 3.12
C ALA A 92 -2.21 6.88 1.64
N ASN A 93 -2.93 6.03 0.91
CA ASN A 93 -3.32 6.28 -0.48
C ASN A 93 -4.09 7.59 -0.64
N PHE A 94 -5.18 7.74 0.13
CA PHE A 94 -6.06 8.90 0.03
C PHE A 94 -5.31 10.21 0.27
N THR A 95 -4.59 10.29 1.40
CA THR A 95 -3.93 11.53 1.82
C THR A 95 -2.74 11.86 0.92
N THR A 96 -1.95 10.88 0.52
CA THR A 96 -0.78 11.10 -0.35
C THR A 96 -1.21 11.63 -1.70
N LEU A 97 -2.15 10.96 -2.37
CA LEU A 97 -2.61 11.37 -3.70
C LEU A 97 -3.33 12.72 -3.66
N GLN A 98 -4.16 12.96 -2.62
CA GLN A 98 -4.77 14.28 -2.43
C GLN A 98 -3.73 15.38 -2.26
N THR A 99 -2.72 15.14 -1.42
CA THR A 99 -1.69 16.13 -1.12
C THR A 99 -0.82 16.43 -2.33
N LEU A 100 -0.36 15.39 -3.04
CA LEU A 100 0.42 15.54 -4.26
C LEU A 100 -0.34 16.34 -5.33
N GLY A 101 -1.61 15.99 -5.56
CA GLY A 101 -2.43 16.68 -6.53
C GLY A 101 -2.65 18.16 -6.19
N ARG A 102 -2.81 18.49 -4.93
CA ARG A 102 -2.97 19.87 -4.47
C ARG A 102 -1.67 20.68 -4.44
N SER A 103 -0.54 20.01 -4.21
CA SER A 103 0.77 20.64 -4.06
C SER A 103 1.50 20.82 -5.38
N ILE A 104 1.33 19.91 -6.32
CA ILE A 104 2.01 19.97 -7.63
C ILE A 104 1.05 20.61 -8.64
N LYS A 105 1.37 21.84 -9.02
CA LYS A 105 0.57 22.61 -9.98
C LYS A 105 0.39 21.82 -11.30
N GLU A 106 -0.84 21.75 -11.77
CA GLU A 106 -1.20 21.09 -13.05
C GLU A 106 -0.85 19.59 -13.12
N LEU A 107 -0.63 18.91 -12.00
CA LEU A 107 -0.40 17.47 -12.00
C LEU A 107 -1.56 16.73 -12.69
N ILE A 108 -1.22 15.82 -13.61
CA ILE A 108 -2.17 14.90 -14.23
C ILE A 108 -1.96 13.50 -13.63
N PHE A 109 -3.02 12.91 -13.09
CA PHE A 109 -3.02 11.52 -12.69
C PHE A 109 -3.31 10.61 -13.89
N ILE A 110 -2.51 9.56 -14.07
CA ILE A 110 -2.71 8.52 -15.06
C ILE A 110 -2.90 7.21 -14.30
N SER A 111 -4.15 6.77 -14.19
CA SER A 111 -4.59 5.72 -13.27
C SER A 111 -4.99 4.45 -14.01
N ASP A 112 -4.57 3.28 -13.50
CA ASP A 112 -5.17 2.02 -13.92
C ASP A 112 -6.67 2.01 -13.59
N GLU A 113 -7.50 1.44 -14.47
CA GLU A 113 -8.96 1.41 -14.31
C GLU A 113 -9.43 0.57 -13.12
N ARG A 114 -8.60 -0.34 -12.60
CA ARG A 114 -8.91 -1.24 -11.48
C ARG A 114 -8.27 -0.86 -10.16
N ASN A 115 -7.72 0.33 -10.08
CA ASN A 115 -7.14 0.82 -8.82
C ASN A 115 -8.14 0.79 -7.67
N HIS A 116 -7.62 0.53 -6.48
CA HIS A 116 -8.40 0.49 -5.23
C HIS A 116 -9.13 1.82 -4.97
N ALA A 117 -10.31 1.73 -4.34
CA ALA A 117 -11.16 2.88 -4.03
C ALA A 117 -10.43 4.01 -3.29
N SER A 118 -9.47 3.72 -2.41
CA SER A 118 -8.69 4.72 -1.68
C SER A 118 -7.86 5.62 -2.61
N MET A 119 -7.28 5.04 -3.67
CA MET A 119 -6.54 5.81 -4.69
C MET A 119 -7.49 6.64 -5.54
N ILE A 120 -8.61 6.06 -5.97
CA ILE A 120 -9.66 6.76 -6.74
C ILE A 120 -10.17 7.98 -5.96
N GLU A 121 -10.49 7.81 -4.68
CA GLU A 121 -11.00 8.89 -3.83
C GLU A 121 -9.93 9.95 -3.53
N GLY A 122 -8.67 9.54 -3.32
CA GLY A 122 -7.55 10.48 -3.13
C GLY A 122 -7.38 11.39 -4.34
N MET A 123 -7.31 10.82 -5.54
CA MET A 123 -7.22 11.57 -6.80
C MET A 123 -8.47 12.43 -7.07
N ARG A 124 -9.67 11.93 -6.72
CA ARG A 124 -10.93 12.69 -6.83
C ARG A 124 -10.92 13.91 -5.93
N SER A 125 -10.51 13.73 -4.69
CA SER A 125 -10.44 14.79 -3.67
C SER A 125 -9.38 15.85 -3.98
N ALA A 126 -8.35 15.53 -4.75
CA ALA A 126 -7.36 16.48 -5.23
C ALA A 126 -7.95 17.45 -6.27
N GLY A 127 -8.91 16.99 -7.10
CA GLY A 127 -9.56 17.80 -8.12
C GLY A 127 -8.79 17.94 -9.44
N ASN A 128 -7.66 17.27 -9.58
CA ASN A 128 -6.81 17.31 -10.77
C ASN A 128 -7.41 16.54 -11.96
N LYS A 129 -6.92 16.86 -13.17
CA LYS A 129 -7.21 16.06 -14.37
C LYS A 129 -6.74 14.63 -14.17
N LYS A 130 -7.60 13.67 -14.57
CA LYS A 130 -7.33 12.24 -14.55
C LYS A 130 -7.48 11.65 -15.95
N MET A 131 -6.57 10.74 -16.29
CA MET A 131 -6.64 9.89 -17.46
C MET A 131 -6.60 8.44 -16.98
N ILE A 132 -7.48 7.61 -17.51
CA ILE A 132 -7.61 6.21 -17.07
C ILE A 132 -7.14 5.31 -18.19
N PHE A 133 -6.12 4.47 -17.92
CA PHE A 133 -5.71 3.45 -18.86
C PHE A 133 -6.36 2.10 -18.52
N LYS A 134 -6.52 1.27 -19.56
CA LYS A 134 -7.09 -0.08 -19.42
C LYS A 134 -6.18 -0.92 -18.54
N HIS A 135 -6.79 -1.80 -17.76
CA HIS A 135 -6.09 -2.61 -16.79
C HIS A 135 -4.89 -3.36 -17.36
N ASN A 136 -3.70 -3.06 -16.81
CA ASN A 136 -2.40 -3.64 -17.21
C ASN A 136 -2.05 -3.44 -18.71
N ASP A 137 -2.72 -2.54 -19.43
CA ASP A 137 -2.48 -2.27 -20.85
C ASP A 137 -1.38 -1.20 -21.02
N VAL A 138 -0.16 -1.68 -21.19
CA VAL A 138 1.04 -0.84 -21.38
C VAL A 138 0.96 -0.01 -22.65
N THR A 139 0.34 -0.56 -23.70
CA THR A 139 0.15 0.16 -24.98
C THR A 139 -0.78 1.34 -24.81
N HIS A 140 -1.93 1.13 -24.17
CA HIS A 140 -2.87 2.22 -23.90
C HIS A 140 -2.27 3.24 -22.92
N LEU A 141 -1.48 2.79 -21.91
CA LEU A 141 -0.73 3.72 -21.04
C LEU A 141 0.22 4.61 -21.87
N GLU A 142 0.97 4.02 -22.81
CA GLU A 142 1.89 4.76 -23.66
C GLU A 142 1.16 5.76 -24.57
N GLU A 143 0.02 5.39 -25.15
CA GLU A 143 -0.82 6.31 -25.93
C GLU A 143 -1.21 7.55 -25.12
N LEU A 144 -1.66 7.36 -23.85
CA LEU A 144 -2.03 8.47 -22.98
C LEU A 144 -0.83 9.36 -22.61
N LEU A 145 0.31 8.75 -22.33
CA LEU A 145 1.54 9.48 -21.98
C LEU A 145 2.07 10.29 -23.15
N SER A 146 2.07 9.72 -24.37
CA SER A 146 2.55 10.37 -25.60
C SER A 146 1.73 11.57 -26.02
N ALA A 147 0.45 11.62 -25.63
CA ALA A 147 -0.43 12.75 -25.90
C ALA A 147 -0.17 13.97 -24.99
N LEU A 148 0.72 13.85 -24.00
CA LEU A 148 1.03 14.91 -23.04
C LEU A 148 2.44 15.48 -23.28
N PRO A 149 2.64 16.80 -23.10
CA PRO A 149 3.97 17.39 -23.14
C PRO A 149 4.92 16.75 -22.10
N LEU A 150 6.20 16.59 -22.44
CA LEU A 150 7.20 16.04 -21.52
C LEU A 150 7.33 16.86 -20.23
N GLY A 151 7.22 18.18 -20.31
CA GLY A 151 7.28 19.08 -19.16
C GLY A 151 6.00 19.11 -18.30
N GLN A 152 4.90 18.50 -18.74
CA GLN A 152 3.68 18.39 -17.96
C GLN A 152 3.90 17.46 -16.76
N PRO A 153 3.66 17.89 -15.50
CA PRO A 153 3.72 17.00 -14.36
C PRO A 153 2.71 15.85 -14.46
N LYS A 154 3.19 14.62 -14.34
CA LYS A 154 2.40 13.39 -14.49
C LYS A 154 2.71 12.43 -13.35
N LEU A 155 1.70 11.73 -12.82
CA LEU A 155 1.86 10.66 -11.86
C LEU A 155 1.08 9.44 -12.35
N ILE A 156 1.80 8.35 -12.62
CA ILE A 156 1.21 7.05 -12.94
C ILE A 156 0.87 6.36 -11.61
N VAL A 157 -0.39 5.96 -11.46
CA VAL A 157 -0.93 5.37 -10.23
C VAL A 157 -1.48 3.97 -10.53
N PHE A 158 -0.96 2.95 -9.83
CA PHE A 158 -1.34 1.55 -10.06
C PHE A 158 -1.05 0.67 -8.85
N GLU A 159 -1.63 -0.55 -8.80
CA GLU A 159 -1.31 -1.58 -7.81
C GLU A 159 -0.31 -2.57 -8.39
N SER A 160 0.56 -3.14 -7.58
CA SER A 160 1.44 -4.23 -8.03
C SER A 160 0.70 -5.56 -8.10
N VAL A 161 -0.09 -5.86 -7.08
CA VAL A 161 -1.01 -7.01 -7.01
C VAL A 161 -2.40 -6.48 -6.74
N TYR A 162 -3.31 -6.66 -7.68
CA TYR A 162 -4.67 -6.13 -7.58
C TYR A 162 -5.56 -6.94 -6.65
N SER A 163 -6.20 -6.27 -5.71
CA SER A 163 -6.96 -6.88 -4.60
C SER A 163 -8.11 -7.79 -5.03
N MET A 164 -8.79 -7.48 -6.13
CA MET A 164 -10.03 -8.17 -6.51
C MET A 164 -9.83 -9.39 -7.40
N ASN A 165 -8.76 -9.43 -8.17
CA ASN A 165 -8.53 -10.51 -9.14
C ASN A 165 -7.13 -11.14 -9.05
N GLY A 166 -6.25 -10.59 -8.22
CA GLY A 166 -4.89 -11.11 -8.04
C GLY A 166 -3.97 -10.93 -9.24
N SER A 167 -4.35 -10.11 -10.23
CA SER A 167 -3.46 -9.83 -11.37
C SER A 167 -2.25 -9.04 -10.91
N ILE A 168 -1.11 -9.30 -11.54
CA ILE A 168 0.15 -8.59 -11.29
C ILE A 168 0.36 -7.57 -12.40
N ALA A 169 0.73 -6.35 -12.01
CA ALA A 169 1.04 -5.28 -12.96
C ALA A 169 2.35 -5.54 -13.70
N PRO A 170 2.47 -5.09 -14.96
CA PRO A 170 3.74 -5.06 -15.70
C PRO A 170 4.62 -3.91 -15.20
N VAL A 171 5.13 -4.05 -13.95
CA VAL A 171 5.81 -2.96 -13.21
C VAL A 171 7.03 -2.45 -13.95
N HIS A 172 7.83 -3.35 -14.52
CA HIS A 172 9.04 -2.99 -15.26
C HIS A 172 8.70 -2.09 -16.46
N GLU A 173 7.74 -2.48 -17.28
CA GLU A 173 7.31 -1.76 -18.47
C GLU A 173 6.72 -0.39 -18.07
N ILE A 174 5.92 -0.32 -17.01
CA ILE A 174 5.36 0.94 -16.50
C ILE A 174 6.48 1.90 -16.07
N ILE A 175 7.50 1.41 -15.38
CA ILE A 175 8.67 2.21 -14.96
C ILE A 175 9.44 2.71 -16.19
N GLN A 176 9.62 1.89 -17.23
CA GLN A 176 10.29 2.31 -18.47
C GLN A 176 9.51 3.43 -19.17
N LEU A 177 8.19 3.31 -19.23
CA LEU A 177 7.34 4.38 -19.78
C LEU A 177 7.39 5.64 -18.92
N ALA A 178 7.36 5.51 -17.60
CA ALA A 178 7.48 6.65 -16.70
C ALA A 178 8.76 7.45 -16.96
N LYS A 179 9.91 6.77 -17.10
CA LYS A 179 11.18 7.39 -17.45
C LYS A 179 11.15 8.05 -18.84
N LYS A 180 10.64 7.33 -19.84
CA LYS A 180 10.55 7.81 -21.22
C LYS A 180 9.74 9.11 -21.35
N TYR A 181 8.65 9.21 -20.57
CA TYR A 181 7.72 10.33 -20.65
C TYR A 181 7.83 11.32 -19.48
N ASN A 182 8.89 11.25 -18.67
CA ASN A 182 9.12 12.10 -17.50
C ASN A 182 7.91 12.15 -16.57
N ALA A 183 7.42 10.98 -16.17
CA ALA A 183 6.32 10.80 -15.25
C ALA A 183 6.84 10.24 -13.92
N LEU A 184 6.24 10.66 -12.81
CA LEU A 184 6.42 10.03 -11.50
C LEU A 184 5.57 8.75 -11.42
N THR A 185 5.92 7.87 -10.50
CA THR A 185 5.24 6.60 -10.25
C THR A 185 4.77 6.49 -8.80
N TYR A 186 3.52 6.07 -8.60
CA TYR A 186 2.94 5.69 -7.33
C TYR A 186 2.42 4.26 -7.42
N ILE A 187 3.00 3.36 -6.65
CA ILE A 187 2.60 1.95 -6.62
C ILE A 187 2.02 1.57 -5.26
N ASP A 188 0.90 0.87 -5.28
CA ASP A 188 0.33 0.22 -4.09
C ASP A 188 0.76 -1.25 -4.03
N GLU A 189 1.61 -1.57 -3.05
CA GLU A 189 2.14 -2.92 -2.77
C GLU A 189 1.39 -3.62 -1.64
N VAL A 190 0.26 -3.10 -1.21
CA VAL A 190 -0.49 -3.55 -0.01
C VAL A 190 -0.83 -5.04 -0.05
N HIS A 191 -1.04 -5.62 -1.22
CA HIS A 191 -1.30 -7.04 -1.42
C HIS A 191 -0.06 -7.88 -1.78
N ALA A 192 1.10 -7.24 -1.85
CA ALA A 192 2.36 -7.90 -2.20
C ALA A 192 3.35 -8.00 -1.03
N VAL A 193 3.30 -7.04 -0.11
CA VAL A 193 4.17 -6.98 1.09
C VAL A 193 4.00 -8.24 1.92
N GLY A 194 5.11 -8.84 2.33
CA GLY A 194 5.16 -10.10 3.06
C GLY A 194 5.08 -11.36 2.17
N LEU A 195 4.60 -11.23 0.92
CA LEU A 195 4.35 -12.37 0.02
C LEU A 195 5.35 -12.48 -1.12
N TYR A 196 5.85 -11.36 -1.61
CA TYR A 196 6.74 -11.31 -2.78
C TYR A 196 8.08 -10.65 -2.42
N GLY A 197 9.10 -11.05 -3.16
CA GLY A 197 10.48 -10.62 -2.91
C GLY A 197 11.21 -11.46 -1.88
N SER A 198 12.54 -11.45 -1.91
CA SER A 198 13.40 -12.27 -1.05
C SER A 198 13.34 -11.84 0.42
N SER A 199 13.10 -10.58 0.69
CA SER A 199 12.88 -10.03 2.03
C SER A 199 11.41 -9.74 2.34
N GLY A 200 10.49 -10.03 1.39
CA GLY A 200 9.07 -9.75 1.52
C GLY A 200 8.71 -8.29 1.22
N ALA A 201 9.58 -7.51 0.58
CA ALA A 201 9.31 -6.10 0.32
C ALA A 201 8.38 -5.84 -0.88
N GLY A 202 7.84 -6.89 -1.52
CA GLY A 202 6.85 -6.79 -2.58
C GLY A 202 7.39 -7.08 -3.98
N ILE A 203 6.58 -6.79 -4.99
CA ILE A 203 6.91 -7.03 -6.42
C ILE A 203 8.08 -6.15 -6.88
N CYS A 204 8.25 -4.98 -6.30
CA CYS A 204 9.34 -4.07 -6.68
C CYS A 204 10.72 -4.48 -6.15
N GLU A 205 10.81 -5.44 -5.22
CA GLU A 205 12.09 -5.86 -4.64
C GLU A 205 13.00 -6.55 -5.65
N PRO A 206 12.55 -7.56 -6.41
CA PRO A 206 13.35 -8.16 -7.46
C PRO A 206 13.83 -7.11 -8.47
N GLU A 207 15.04 -7.31 -9.01
CA GLU A 207 15.63 -6.43 -10.02
C GLU A 207 15.89 -4.98 -9.56
N GLY A 208 15.72 -4.69 -8.26
CA GLY A 208 15.95 -3.35 -7.70
C GLY A 208 14.97 -2.30 -8.21
N LEU A 209 13.76 -2.71 -8.58
CA LEU A 209 12.71 -1.81 -9.06
C LEU A 209 12.25 -0.83 -7.96
N SER A 210 12.36 -1.22 -6.70
CA SER A 210 12.04 -0.33 -5.56
C SER A 210 12.74 1.03 -5.66
N LYS A 211 14.00 1.06 -6.08
CA LYS A 211 14.75 2.33 -6.27
C LYS A 211 14.24 3.18 -7.43
N GLN A 212 13.59 2.55 -8.39
CA GLN A 212 13.17 3.20 -9.64
C GLN A 212 11.74 3.74 -9.56
N VAL A 213 10.94 3.25 -8.64
CA VAL A 213 9.61 3.79 -8.32
C VAL A 213 9.76 4.99 -7.40
N ASP A 214 8.97 6.04 -7.58
CA ASP A 214 9.09 7.24 -6.75
C ASP A 214 8.42 7.05 -5.38
N ILE A 215 7.20 6.52 -5.36
CA ILE A 215 6.42 6.35 -4.13
C ILE A 215 5.85 4.92 -4.07
N ILE A 216 6.08 4.25 -2.95
CA ILE A 216 5.53 2.92 -2.65
C ILE A 216 4.63 3.02 -1.42
N ASN A 217 3.39 2.56 -1.54
CA ASN A 217 2.49 2.33 -0.40
C ASN A 217 2.49 0.85 -0.04
N GLY A 218 2.61 0.55 1.24
CA GLY A 218 2.57 -0.82 1.77
C GLY A 218 1.78 -0.89 3.07
N THR A 219 1.57 -2.10 3.58
CA THR A 219 0.92 -2.33 4.88
C THR A 219 1.57 -3.49 5.61
N LEU A 220 1.59 -3.41 6.93
CA LEU A 220 2.00 -4.50 7.81
C LEU A 220 0.78 -5.20 8.45
N ALA A 221 -0.42 -5.00 7.91
CA ALA A 221 -1.67 -5.49 8.49
C ALA A 221 -2.34 -6.60 7.66
N LYS A 222 -1.66 -7.16 6.66
CA LYS A 222 -2.22 -8.22 5.80
C LYS A 222 -1.39 -9.50 5.81
N ALA A 223 -0.12 -9.45 5.50
CA ALA A 223 0.75 -10.62 5.54
C ALA A 223 1.75 -10.55 6.68
#